data_d227d614b199563306c5c26d164b1ed7
#
_entry.id   d227d614b199563306c5c26d164b1ed7
#
_cell.length_a   1.000
_cell.length_b   1.000
_cell.length_c   1.000
_cell.angle_alpha   90.00
_cell.angle_beta   90.00
_cell.angle_gamma   90.00
#
_symmetry.space_group_name_H-M   'P 1'
#
loop_
_entity.id
_entity.type
_entity.pdbx_description
1 polymer ?
#
loop_
_entity_poly.entity_id
_entity_poly.type
_entity_poly.pdbx_seq_one_letter_code
_entity_poly.pdbx_strand_id
1 'polypeptide(L)'
;MTEERLQRRLAAILSADVVGYSRLMGIDEAGTVARLKAMRRDLFDPLIAAHSGRTFKLMGDGALVEFGSAVDAVTCAIEVQKKVQERNAGSPEDARIQFRIGINVGDVIVDGDDIYGDGVNVAARIQALADPDGIYISRGAADQVRDKVPIKIETRGEQTVKNIARPIEVFCIIAEDREVTAKAEHKSESRVQTPIVAEKPAIAVLPFVNMSGEPEQEFFADGITEDILTELSRFRELLVISRNSVFAYKGKAINVQKVAK
;
A
#
# COMPACT_ATOMS: atom_id res chain seq x y z
N MET A 1 42.66 -2.16 -4.52
CA MET A 1 41.24 -1.83 -4.45
C MET A 1 40.58 -3.01 -3.78
N THR A 2 40.22 -2.90 -2.52
CA THR A 2 39.45 -3.92 -1.78
C THR A 2 38.06 -3.93 -2.36
N GLU A 3 37.63 -5.03 -2.99
CA GLU A 3 36.21 -5.27 -3.35
C GLU A 3 35.39 -5.19 -2.06
N GLU A 4 34.57 -4.18 -1.92
CA GLU A 4 33.58 -4.08 -0.88
C GLU A 4 32.60 -5.24 -1.05
N ARG A 5 32.73 -6.23 -0.19
CA ARG A 5 31.93 -7.45 -0.23
C ARG A 5 30.52 -7.09 0.23
N LEU A 6 29.58 -6.97 -0.71
CA LEU A 6 28.16 -6.76 -0.44
C LEU A 6 27.68 -7.76 0.62
N GLN A 7 27.24 -7.25 1.76
CA GLN A 7 26.74 -8.10 2.84
C GLN A 7 25.26 -8.44 2.59
N ARG A 8 24.96 -9.73 2.52
CA ARG A 8 23.56 -10.22 2.49
C ARG A 8 23.15 -10.68 3.87
N ARG A 9 21.92 -10.35 4.25
CA ARG A 9 21.31 -10.84 5.50
C ARG A 9 19.80 -10.91 5.41
N LEU A 10 19.20 -11.71 6.27
CA LEU A 10 17.76 -11.74 6.45
C LEU A 10 17.33 -10.55 7.32
N ALA A 11 16.30 -9.82 6.90
CA ALA A 11 15.74 -8.72 7.65
C ALA A 11 14.22 -8.65 7.49
N ALA A 12 13.55 -8.06 8.46
CA ALA A 12 12.17 -7.65 8.32
C ALA A 12 12.14 -6.20 7.81
N ILE A 13 11.51 -6.00 6.65
CA ILE A 13 11.38 -4.70 6.02
C ILE A 13 9.93 -4.25 6.14
N LEU A 14 9.73 -3.06 6.69
CA LEU A 14 8.47 -2.36 6.75
C LEU A 14 8.49 -1.24 5.70
N SER A 15 7.49 -1.23 4.83
CA SER A 15 7.18 -0.12 3.93
C SER A 15 5.91 0.56 4.42
N ALA A 16 5.95 1.86 4.60
CA ALA A 16 4.79 2.68 4.93
C ALA A 16 4.60 3.78 3.89
N ASP A 17 3.36 4.13 3.57
CA ASP A 17 3.00 5.15 2.60
C ASP A 17 1.69 5.83 2.97
N VAL A 18 1.53 7.11 2.61
CA VAL A 18 0.33 7.89 2.91
C VAL A 18 -0.76 7.65 1.88
N VAL A 19 -1.96 7.36 2.36
CA VAL A 19 -3.14 7.20 1.50
C VAL A 19 -3.56 8.55 0.90
N GLY A 20 -3.61 8.62 -0.43
CA GLY A 20 -4.11 9.80 -1.12
C GLY A 20 -3.24 11.05 -0.90
N TYR A 21 -1.92 10.90 -0.79
CA TYR A 21 -0.99 12.00 -0.58
C TYR A 21 -1.18 13.16 -1.57
N SER A 22 -1.28 12.87 -2.86
CA SER A 22 -1.49 13.90 -3.88
C SER A 22 -2.79 14.70 -3.66
N ARG A 23 -3.86 14.05 -3.15
CA ARG A 23 -5.12 14.71 -2.79
C ARG A 23 -4.91 15.66 -1.59
N LEU A 24 -4.23 15.21 -0.55
CA LEU A 24 -3.91 16.02 0.63
C LEU A 24 -3.07 17.24 0.25
N MET A 25 -2.06 17.04 -0.59
CA MET A 25 -1.21 18.12 -1.12
C MET A 25 -2.02 19.13 -1.97
N GLY A 26 -3.00 18.65 -2.75
CA GLY A 26 -3.87 19.52 -3.53
C GLY A 26 -4.82 20.37 -2.69
N ILE A 27 -5.17 19.93 -1.47
CA ILE A 27 -6.04 20.69 -0.54
C ILE A 27 -5.23 21.72 0.26
N ASP A 28 -4.11 21.29 0.85
CA ASP A 28 -3.24 22.11 1.73
C ASP A 28 -1.81 21.54 1.69
N GLU A 29 -1.01 22.04 0.76
CA GLU A 29 0.36 21.58 0.56
C GLU A 29 1.24 21.83 1.79
N ALA A 30 1.31 23.08 2.25
CA ALA A 30 2.17 23.47 3.37
C ALA A 30 1.76 22.78 4.67
N GLY A 31 0.46 22.73 4.98
CA GLY A 31 -0.06 22.07 6.17
C GLY A 31 0.11 20.56 6.11
N THR A 32 -0.05 19.93 4.94
CA THR A 32 0.17 18.47 4.78
C THR A 32 1.63 18.13 5.05
N VAL A 33 2.57 18.84 4.45
CA VAL A 33 4.01 18.64 4.70
C VAL A 33 4.36 18.86 6.16
N ALA A 34 3.83 19.92 6.79
CA ALA A 34 4.07 20.20 8.20
C ALA A 34 3.54 19.09 9.11
N ARG A 35 2.31 18.62 8.87
CA ARG A 35 1.69 17.51 9.62
C ARG A 35 2.46 16.19 9.45
N LEU A 36 2.91 15.86 8.24
CA LEU A 36 3.71 14.65 8.01
C LEU A 36 5.06 14.71 8.71
N LYS A 37 5.75 15.85 8.64
CA LYS A 37 7.02 16.04 9.36
C LYS A 37 6.83 15.92 10.88
N ALA A 38 5.77 16.51 11.42
CA ALA A 38 5.44 16.40 12.85
C ALA A 38 5.09 14.96 13.23
N MET A 39 4.29 14.27 12.42
CA MET A 39 3.90 12.87 12.66
C MET A 39 5.10 11.94 12.63
N ARG A 40 6.01 12.16 11.69
CA ARG A 40 7.25 11.41 11.63
C ARG A 40 8.10 11.63 12.88
N ARG A 41 8.43 12.90 13.22
CA ARG A 41 9.29 13.24 14.35
C ARG A 41 8.71 12.81 15.70
N ASP A 42 7.39 13.02 15.89
CA ASP A 42 6.75 12.87 17.20
C ASP A 42 6.18 11.46 17.42
N LEU A 43 6.05 10.64 16.34
CA LEU A 43 5.39 9.35 16.41
C LEU A 43 6.23 8.25 15.76
N PHE A 44 6.55 8.34 14.44
CA PHE A 44 7.22 7.26 13.73
C PHE A 44 8.65 7.04 14.24
N ASP A 45 9.50 8.07 14.24
CA ASP A 45 10.91 7.94 14.61
C ASP A 45 11.09 7.39 16.04
N PRO A 46 10.34 7.87 17.07
CA PRO A 46 10.41 7.30 18.42
C PRO A 46 9.94 5.84 18.52
N LEU A 47 8.87 5.47 17.82
CA LEU A 47 8.36 4.11 17.85
C LEU A 47 9.31 3.14 17.12
N ILE A 48 9.82 3.53 15.96
CA ILE A 48 10.81 2.75 15.22
C ILE A 48 12.03 2.48 16.11
N ALA A 49 12.56 3.51 16.79
CA ALA A 49 13.69 3.37 17.70
C ALA A 49 13.36 2.46 18.91
N ALA A 50 12.17 2.60 19.51
CA ALA A 50 11.73 1.78 20.63
C ALA A 50 11.65 0.29 20.28
N HIS A 51 11.34 -0.05 19.02
CA HIS A 51 11.32 -1.41 18.51
C HIS A 51 12.61 -1.82 17.78
N SER A 52 13.74 -1.15 18.07
CA SER A 52 15.06 -1.44 17.48
C SER A 52 15.08 -1.43 15.94
N GLY A 53 14.19 -0.61 15.33
CA GLY A 53 14.14 -0.39 13.90
C GLY A 53 15.07 0.73 13.46
N ARG A 54 15.37 0.74 12.16
CA ARG A 54 16.15 1.80 11.50
C ARG A 54 15.47 2.23 10.20
N THR A 55 15.13 3.51 10.10
CA THR A 55 14.69 4.09 8.82
C THR A 55 15.92 4.23 7.91
N PHE A 56 15.94 3.52 6.79
CA PHE A 56 17.05 3.59 5.84
C PHE A 56 16.71 4.37 4.57
N LYS A 57 15.41 4.59 4.30
CA LYS A 57 15.00 5.39 3.14
C LYS A 57 13.70 6.13 3.39
N LEU A 58 13.66 7.36 2.91
CA LEU A 58 12.48 8.21 2.87
C LEU A 58 12.15 8.53 1.43
N MET A 59 10.88 8.39 1.06
CA MET A 59 10.39 8.60 -0.30
C MET A 59 9.16 9.51 -0.24
N GLY A 60 9.40 10.84 -0.21
CA GLY A 60 8.30 11.80 -0.17
C GLY A 60 7.37 11.59 1.03
N ASP A 61 6.28 10.90 0.80
CA ASP A 61 5.23 10.53 1.77
C ASP A 61 5.42 9.12 2.37
N GLY A 62 6.39 8.35 1.87
CA GLY A 62 6.67 6.99 2.30
C GLY A 62 7.98 6.85 3.08
N ALA A 63 8.09 5.74 3.81
CA ALA A 63 9.29 5.34 4.54
C ALA A 63 9.56 3.84 4.39
N LEU A 64 10.85 3.49 4.29
CA LEU A 64 11.33 2.13 4.40
C LEU A 64 12.13 1.98 5.68
N VAL A 65 11.75 1.00 6.47
CA VAL A 65 12.31 0.74 7.80
C VAL A 65 12.75 -0.72 7.88
N GLU A 66 13.90 -0.92 8.45
CA GLU A 66 14.47 -2.22 8.72
C GLU A 66 14.34 -2.57 10.19
N PHE A 67 14.04 -3.86 10.45
CA PHE A 67 14.03 -4.46 11.78
C PHE A 67 14.80 -5.79 11.77
N GLY A 68 15.45 -6.10 12.87
CA GLY A 68 16.09 -7.41 13.08
C GLY A 68 15.08 -8.54 13.32
N SER A 69 13.81 -8.22 13.60
CA SER A 69 12.76 -9.17 13.95
C SER A 69 11.43 -8.79 13.31
N ALA A 70 10.70 -9.79 12.79
CA ALA A 70 9.33 -9.59 12.30
C ALA A 70 8.37 -9.22 13.44
N VAL A 71 8.62 -9.70 14.64
CA VAL A 71 7.82 -9.36 15.82
C VAL A 71 7.92 -7.89 16.13
N ASP A 72 9.13 -7.33 16.14
CA ASP A 72 9.36 -5.91 16.38
C ASP A 72 8.73 -5.05 15.28
N ALA A 73 8.90 -5.45 14.02
CA ALA A 73 8.30 -4.75 12.87
C ALA A 73 6.77 -4.70 12.96
N VAL A 74 6.13 -5.83 13.28
CA VAL A 74 4.66 -5.92 13.39
C VAL A 74 4.14 -5.16 14.60
N THR A 75 4.79 -5.29 15.76
CA THR A 75 4.39 -4.56 16.98
C THR A 75 4.52 -3.05 16.77
N CYS A 76 5.63 -2.60 16.19
CA CYS A 76 5.82 -1.21 15.81
C CYS A 76 4.70 -0.71 14.87
N ALA A 77 4.36 -1.47 13.83
CA ALA A 77 3.31 -1.12 12.88
C ALA A 77 1.94 -0.96 13.54
N ILE A 78 1.59 -1.87 14.48
CA ILE A 78 0.33 -1.81 15.22
C ILE A 78 0.28 -0.54 16.09
N GLU A 79 1.35 -0.25 16.82
CA GLU A 79 1.42 0.95 17.65
C GLU A 79 1.38 2.24 16.83
N VAL A 80 2.06 2.26 15.68
CA VAL A 80 2.00 3.38 14.73
C VAL A 80 0.56 3.63 14.30
N GLN A 81 -0.13 2.60 13.79
CA GLN A 81 -1.50 2.75 13.31
C GLN A 81 -2.46 3.21 14.42
N LYS A 82 -2.32 2.66 15.63
CA LYS A 82 -3.12 3.08 16.78
C LYS A 82 -2.92 4.56 17.09
N LYS A 83 -1.67 5.02 17.21
CA LYS A 83 -1.37 6.43 17.50
C LYS A 83 -1.75 7.38 16.37
N VAL A 84 -1.67 6.94 15.12
CA VAL A 84 -2.16 7.71 13.96
C VAL A 84 -3.68 7.89 14.06
N GLN A 85 -4.42 6.85 14.39
CA GLN A 85 -5.87 6.91 14.58
C GLN A 85 -6.26 7.84 15.74
N GLU A 86 -5.57 7.73 16.87
CA GLU A 86 -5.76 8.64 18.03
C GLU A 86 -5.52 10.11 17.62
N ARG A 87 -4.48 10.39 16.84
CA ARG A 87 -4.16 11.75 16.36
C ARG A 87 -5.18 12.27 15.35
N ASN A 88 -5.80 11.40 14.58
CA ASN A 88 -6.84 11.72 13.62
C ASN A 88 -8.24 11.90 14.26
N ALA A 89 -8.46 11.50 15.51
CA ALA A 89 -9.78 11.46 16.14
C ALA A 89 -10.50 12.81 16.18
N GLY A 90 -9.76 13.94 16.18
CA GLY A 90 -10.31 15.29 16.14
C GLY A 90 -10.26 15.97 14.77
N SER A 91 -9.78 15.27 13.73
CA SER A 91 -9.57 15.86 12.41
C SER A 91 -10.74 15.57 11.47
N PRO A 92 -11.16 16.54 10.61
CA PRO A 92 -12.10 16.28 9.52
C PRO A 92 -11.61 15.13 8.64
N GLU A 93 -12.52 14.37 8.07
CA GLU A 93 -12.21 13.15 7.30
C GLU A 93 -11.27 13.43 6.10
N ASP A 94 -11.47 14.55 5.42
CA ASP A 94 -10.68 14.99 4.27
C ASP A 94 -9.26 15.45 4.63
N ALA A 95 -9.01 15.77 5.91
CA ALA A 95 -7.71 16.18 6.43
C ALA A 95 -6.95 15.06 7.16
N ARG A 96 -7.57 13.89 7.35
CA ARG A 96 -6.93 12.75 8.03
C ARG A 96 -5.77 12.21 7.22
N ILE A 97 -4.68 11.91 7.91
CA ILE A 97 -3.51 11.24 7.33
C ILE A 97 -3.61 9.76 7.71
N GLN A 98 -3.79 8.91 6.73
CA GLN A 98 -3.89 7.46 6.89
C GLN A 98 -2.67 6.81 6.24
N PHE A 99 -2.21 5.70 6.79
CA PHE A 99 -1.08 4.96 6.24
C PHE A 99 -1.47 3.57 5.81
N ARG A 100 -0.84 3.10 4.74
CA ARG A 100 -0.77 1.70 4.36
C ARG A 100 0.58 1.15 4.77
N ILE A 101 0.60 0.01 5.43
CA ILE A 101 1.84 -0.62 5.87
C ILE A 101 1.95 -2.02 5.29
N GLY A 102 3.11 -2.32 4.68
CA GLY A 102 3.48 -3.65 4.21
C GLY A 102 4.74 -4.15 4.88
N ILE A 103 4.73 -5.40 5.37
CA ILE A 103 5.90 -5.99 6.03
C ILE A 103 6.28 -7.29 5.34
N ASN A 104 7.56 -7.43 5.05
CA ASN A 104 8.13 -8.65 4.49
C ASN A 104 9.39 -9.07 5.24
N VAL A 105 9.59 -10.37 5.39
CA VAL A 105 10.86 -10.95 5.83
C VAL A 105 11.55 -11.55 4.61
N GLY A 106 12.74 -11.07 4.31
CA GLY A 106 13.48 -11.52 3.13
C GLY A 106 14.96 -11.20 3.16
N ASP A 107 15.67 -11.75 2.19
CA ASP A 107 17.09 -11.47 1.98
C ASP A 107 17.27 -10.05 1.44
N VAL A 108 18.20 -9.34 2.04
CA VAL A 108 18.54 -7.96 1.67
C VAL A 108 20.04 -7.81 1.48
N ILE A 109 20.42 -6.86 0.65
CA ILE A 109 21.79 -6.45 0.42
C ILE A 109 22.01 -5.13 1.14
N VAL A 110 23.00 -5.09 2.01
CA VAL A 110 23.39 -3.87 2.75
C VAL A 110 24.58 -3.23 2.02
N ASP A 111 24.44 -1.96 1.69
CA ASP A 111 25.46 -1.13 1.06
C ASP A 111 25.53 0.20 1.83
N GLY A 112 26.50 0.29 2.74
CA GLY A 112 26.58 1.41 3.69
C GLY A 112 25.32 1.53 4.54
N ASP A 113 24.66 2.69 4.44
CA ASP A 113 23.41 2.98 5.15
C ASP A 113 22.16 2.56 4.35
N ASP A 114 22.30 2.18 3.10
CA ASP A 114 21.19 1.82 2.22
C ASP A 114 20.96 0.30 2.19
N ILE A 115 19.75 -0.11 1.85
CA ILE A 115 19.35 -1.51 1.77
C ILE A 115 18.59 -1.75 0.48
N TYR A 116 18.99 -2.80 -0.23
CA TYR A 116 18.45 -3.19 -1.53
C TYR A 116 18.04 -4.66 -1.55
N GLY A 117 17.33 -5.08 -2.59
CA GLY A 117 17.02 -6.46 -2.90
C GLY A 117 15.52 -6.75 -2.94
N ASP A 118 15.19 -8.01 -3.28
CA ASP A 118 13.82 -8.45 -3.42
C ASP A 118 13.00 -8.30 -2.14
N GLY A 119 13.64 -8.46 -0.98
CA GLY A 119 12.98 -8.27 0.31
C GLY A 119 12.35 -6.90 0.48
N VAL A 120 13.03 -5.84 0.01
CA VAL A 120 12.54 -4.45 0.03
C VAL A 120 11.41 -4.26 -0.98
N ASN A 121 11.59 -4.77 -2.20
CA ASN A 121 10.59 -4.67 -3.25
C ASN A 121 9.29 -5.36 -2.86
N VAL A 122 9.36 -6.55 -2.26
CA VAL A 122 8.19 -7.30 -1.78
C VAL A 122 7.45 -6.50 -0.71
N ALA A 123 8.14 -5.91 0.28
CA ALA A 123 7.52 -5.07 1.31
C ALA A 123 6.73 -3.90 0.70
N ALA A 124 7.32 -3.19 -0.27
CA ALA A 124 6.67 -2.08 -0.96
C ALA A 124 5.45 -2.55 -1.79
N ARG A 125 5.50 -3.73 -2.40
CA ARG A 125 4.35 -4.29 -3.13
C ARG A 125 3.22 -4.72 -2.20
N ILE A 126 3.54 -5.35 -1.06
CA ILE A 126 2.55 -5.70 -0.04
C ILE A 126 1.90 -4.45 0.53
N GLN A 127 2.67 -3.38 0.77
CA GLN A 127 2.15 -2.09 1.22
C GLN A 127 1.14 -1.51 0.23
N ALA A 128 1.42 -1.59 -1.08
CA ALA A 128 0.50 -1.08 -2.11
C ALA A 128 -0.84 -1.84 -2.19
N LEU A 129 -0.90 -3.08 -1.68
CA LEU A 129 -2.11 -3.89 -1.60
C LEU A 129 -2.93 -3.61 -0.33
N ALA A 130 -2.32 -2.96 0.67
CA ALA A 130 -2.98 -2.73 1.95
C ALA A 130 -4.13 -1.72 1.85
N ASP A 131 -5.20 -1.99 2.60
CA ASP A 131 -6.29 -1.04 2.79
C ASP A 131 -5.80 0.21 3.57
N PRO A 132 -6.48 1.35 3.49
CA PRO A 132 -6.21 2.49 4.36
C PRO A 132 -6.19 2.05 5.84
N ASP A 133 -5.19 2.50 6.59
CA ASP A 133 -4.90 2.08 7.99
C ASP A 133 -4.65 0.56 8.15
N GLY A 134 -4.47 -0.16 7.05
CA GLY A 134 -4.18 -1.59 7.05
C GLY A 134 -2.71 -1.92 7.27
N ILE A 135 -2.46 -3.09 7.86
CA ILE A 135 -1.13 -3.70 7.98
C ILE A 135 -1.17 -5.04 7.28
N TYR A 136 -0.44 -5.15 6.18
CA TYR A 136 -0.36 -6.39 5.40
C TYR A 136 1.04 -6.98 5.54
N ILE A 137 1.11 -8.31 5.60
CA ILE A 137 2.37 -9.01 5.84
C ILE A 137 2.54 -10.18 4.88
N SER A 138 3.78 -10.49 4.54
CA SER A 138 4.11 -11.71 3.77
C SER A 138 3.92 -12.97 4.63
N ARG A 139 3.82 -14.14 3.98
CA ARG A 139 3.82 -15.43 4.66
C ARG A 139 4.99 -15.59 5.61
N GLY A 140 6.21 -15.26 5.17
CA GLY A 140 7.39 -15.37 6.02
C GLY A 140 7.32 -14.52 7.28
N ALA A 141 6.69 -13.34 7.22
CA ALA A 141 6.43 -12.52 8.40
C ALA A 141 5.31 -13.12 9.26
N ALA A 142 4.20 -13.59 8.64
CA ALA A 142 3.07 -14.20 9.34
C ALA A 142 3.49 -15.41 10.16
N ASP A 143 4.30 -16.29 9.59
CA ASP A 143 4.79 -17.50 10.27
C ASP A 143 5.68 -17.18 11.49
N GLN A 144 6.38 -16.03 11.49
CA GLN A 144 7.23 -15.62 12.59
C GLN A 144 6.46 -14.94 13.75
N VAL A 145 5.31 -14.34 13.49
CA VAL A 145 4.56 -13.54 14.49
C VAL A 145 3.34 -14.25 15.07
N ARG A 146 2.83 -15.30 14.40
CA ARG A 146 1.54 -15.95 14.69
C ARG A 146 1.33 -16.31 16.18
N ASP A 147 2.34 -16.83 16.85
CA ASP A 147 2.24 -17.27 18.23
C ASP A 147 2.97 -16.35 19.24
N LYS A 148 3.49 -15.22 18.75
CA LYS A 148 4.32 -14.30 19.54
C LYS A 148 3.69 -12.95 19.77
N VAL A 149 2.76 -12.55 18.90
CA VAL A 149 2.04 -11.29 19.00
C VAL A 149 0.55 -11.61 19.14
N PRO A 150 -0.17 -11.01 20.11
CA PRO A 150 -1.61 -11.26 20.31
C PRO A 150 -2.41 -10.51 19.23
N ILE A 151 -2.47 -11.10 18.04
CA ILE A 151 -3.13 -10.53 16.85
C ILE A 151 -3.90 -11.61 16.11
N LYS A 152 -4.96 -11.22 15.46
CA LYS A 152 -5.65 -12.05 14.49
C LYS A 152 -5.08 -11.79 13.11
N ILE A 153 -4.74 -12.86 12.39
CA ILE A 153 -4.18 -12.80 11.04
C ILE A 153 -5.17 -13.45 10.08
N GLU A 154 -5.58 -12.71 9.05
CA GLU A 154 -6.47 -13.21 8.00
C GLU A 154 -5.72 -13.29 6.66
N THR A 155 -5.91 -14.38 5.91
CA THR A 155 -5.32 -14.51 4.58
C THR A 155 -6.03 -13.60 3.57
N ARG A 156 -5.25 -12.98 2.68
CA ARG A 156 -5.71 -12.28 1.49
C ARG A 156 -5.41 -13.07 0.22
N GLY A 157 -4.92 -14.31 0.38
CA GLY A 157 -4.59 -15.22 -0.70
C GLY A 157 -3.28 -14.87 -1.42
N GLU A 158 -3.05 -15.56 -2.52
CA GLU A 158 -1.90 -15.33 -3.39
C GLU A 158 -2.13 -14.10 -4.27
N GLN A 159 -1.18 -13.20 -4.27
CA GLN A 159 -1.19 -11.96 -5.04
C GLN A 159 -0.08 -11.95 -6.08
N THR A 160 -0.45 -11.75 -7.34
CA THR A 160 0.53 -11.51 -8.40
C THR A 160 0.87 -10.02 -8.43
N VAL A 161 2.13 -9.69 -8.19
CA VAL A 161 2.59 -8.31 -8.12
C VAL A 161 3.61 -8.00 -9.20
N LYS A 162 3.63 -6.75 -9.65
CA LYS A 162 4.49 -6.30 -10.76
C LYS A 162 5.97 -6.57 -10.45
N ASN A 163 6.70 -7.15 -11.41
CA ASN A 163 8.14 -7.44 -11.36
C ASN A 163 8.56 -8.47 -10.30
N ILE A 164 7.65 -9.30 -9.80
CA ILE A 164 7.97 -10.45 -8.95
C ILE A 164 7.44 -11.70 -9.65
N ALA A 165 8.36 -12.62 -9.97
CA ALA A 165 8.06 -13.77 -10.82
C ALA A 165 7.10 -14.80 -10.18
N ARG A 166 7.02 -14.82 -8.84
CA ARG A 166 6.18 -15.78 -8.10
C ARG A 166 5.08 -15.04 -7.35
N PRO A 167 3.86 -15.58 -7.30
CA PRO A 167 2.81 -15.04 -6.45
C PRO A 167 3.28 -14.96 -4.99
N ILE A 168 2.84 -13.93 -4.29
CA ILE A 168 3.15 -13.70 -2.87
C ILE A 168 1.87 -13.98 -2.09
N GLU A 169 1.94 -14.87 -1.11
CA GLU A 169 0.84 -15.04 -0.17
C GLU A 169 0.85 -13.92 0.86
N VAL A 170 -0.28 -13.21 0.94
CA VAL A 170 -0.43 -11.99 1.73
C VAL A 170 -1.46 -12.20 2.83
N PHE A 171 -1.20 -11.64 3.98
CA PHE A 171 -2.05 -11.68 5.16
C PHE A 171 -2.32 -10.27 5.67
N CYS A 172 -3.50 -10.06 6.24
CA CYS A 172 -3.89 -8.83 6.91
C CYS A 172 -3.88 -9.03 8.42
N ILE A 173 -3.35 -8.07 9.15
CA ILE A 173 -3.41 -8.03 10.62
C ILE A 173 -4.70 -7.32 11.02
N ILE A 174 -5.51 -7.99 11.83
CA ILE A 174 -6.70 -7.43 12.47
C ILE A 174 -6.34 -7.11 13.92
N ALA A 175 -6.27 -5.81 14.25
CA ALA A 175 -6.11 -5.40 15.65
C ALA A 175 -7.39 -5.72 16.43
N GLU A 176 -7.28 -6.26 17.64
CA GLU A 176 -8.43 -6.68 18.46
C GLU A 176 -9.44 -5.56 18.71
N ASP A 177 -8.99 -4.30 18.79
CA ASP A 177 -9.84 -3.11 18.93
C ASP A 177 -10.73 -2.81 17.69
N ARG A 178 -10.48 -3.44 16.53
CA ARG A 178 -11.31 -3.30 15.31
C ARG A 178 -12.51 -4.25 15.26
N GLU A 179 -12.61 -5.24 16.15
CA GLU A 179 -13.74 -6.17 16.13
C GLU A 179 -15.10 -5.48 16.39
N VAL A 180 -15.14 -4.32 17.04
CA VAL A 180 -16.37 -3.63 17.36
C VAL A 180 -16.97 -2.89 16.16
N THR A 181 -16.14 -2.45 15.21
CA THR A 181 -16.61 -1.74 14.00
C THR A 181 -16.77 -2.67 12.78
N ALA A 182 -15.95 -3.72 12.68
CA ALA A 182 -16.06 -4.67 11.56
C ALA A 182 -17.26 -5.62 11.68
N LYS A 183 -17.82 -5.84 12.89
CA LYS A 183 -19.06 -6.62 13.07
C LYS A 183 -20.32 -5.91 12.62
N ALA A 184 -20.27 -4.61 12.34
CA ALA A 184 -21.39 -3.87 11.79
C ALA A 184 -21.53 -3.99 10.27
N GLU A 185 -20.47 -4.41 9.55
CA GLU A 185 -20.47 -4.44 8.08
C GLU A 185 -20.41 -5.85 7.45
N HIS A 186 -20.22 -6.94 8.24
CA HIS A 186 -20.12 -8.31 7.72
C HIS A 186 -21.26 -9.24 8.14
N LYS A 187 -22.46 -8.70 8.37
CA LYS A 187 -23.68 -9.49 8.45
C LYS A 187 -24.68 -9.04 7.37
N SER A 188 -24.31 -9.29 6.13
CA SER A 188 -25.31 -9.38 5.06
C SER A 188 -25.14 -10.73 4.37
N GLU A 189 -26.09 -11.57 4.71
CA GLU A 189 -26.48 -12.76 3.97
C GLU A 189 -26.50 -12.51 2.48
N SER A 190 -26.11 -13.54 1.71
CA SER A 190 -26.42 -13.71 0.29
C SER A 190 -27.85 -13.28 -0.02
N ARG A 191 -28.03 -12.02 -0.28
CA ARG A 191 -29.12 -11.50 -1.08
C ARG A 191 -28.50 -10.63 -2.14
N VAL A 192 -28.58 -11.10 -3.36
CA VAL A 192 -28.44 -10.29 -4.55
C VAL A 192 -29.37 -9.09 -4.41
N GLN A 193 -28.88 -8.00 -3.84
CA GLN A 193 -29.47 -6.70 -3.94
C GLN A 193 -28.55 -5.89 -4.85
N THR A 194 -29.04 -5.63 -6.04
CA THR A 194 -28.54 -4.58 -6.91
C THR A 194 -28.29 -3.32 -6.09
N PRO A 195 -27.06 -2.77 -6.07
CA PRO A 195 -26.81 -1.48 -5.44
C PRO A 195 -27.66 -0.45 -6.19
N ILE A 196 -28.48 0.29 -5.48
CA ILE A 196 -29.05 1.55 -5.99
C ILE A 196 -27.87 2.52 -6.08
N VAL A 197 -27.19 2.47 -7.20
CA VAL A 197 -26.17 3.45 -7.58
C VAL A 197 -26.91 4.75 -7.84
N ALA A 198 -26.72 5.75 -6.99
CA ALA A 198 -27.02 7.13 -7.39
C ALA A 198 -26.34 7.37 -8.75
N GLU A 199 -27.10 7.84 -9.73
CA GLU A 199 -26.76 7.95 -11.15
C GLU A 199 -25.59 8.90 -11.43
N LYS A 200 -24.37 8.52 -11.03
CA LYS A 200 -23.19 9.17 -11.57
C LYS A 200 -22.74 8.42 -12.82
N PRO A 201 -22.55 9.10 -13.94
CA PRO A 201 -22.03 8.44 -15.12
C PRO A 201 -20.67 7.82 -14.84
N ALA A 202 -20.54 6.52 -15.08
CA ALA A 202 -19.28 5.79 -14.92
C ALA A 202 -18.46 5.90 -16.22
N ILE A 203 -17.17 6.18 -16.08
CA ILE A 203 -16.22 6.24 -17.20
C ILE A 203 -15.07 5.26 -16.96
N ALA A 204 -14.72 4.51 -17.98
CA ALA A 204 -13.54 3.66 -18.00
C ALA A 204 -12.63 4.07 -19.15
N VAL A 205 -11.36 4.31 -18.87
CA VAL A 205 -10.34 4.55 -19.91
C VAL A 205 -9.59 3.25 -20.12
N LEU A 206 -9.79 2.64 -21.29
CA LEU A 206 -9.08 1.41 -21.65
C LEU A 206 -7.61 1.73 -21.94
N PRO A 207 -6.66 0.81 -21.60
CA PRO A 207 -5.25 1.03 -21.90
C PRO A 207 -5.00 1.23 -23.39
N PHE A 208 -4.20 2.24 -23.72
CA PHE A 208 -3.73 2.45 -25.07
C PHE A 208 -2.83 1.30 -25.51
N VAL A 209 -2.94 0.90 -26.76
CA VAL A 209 -2.11 -0.13 -27.35
C VAL A 209 -1.01 0.52 -28.17
N ASN A 210 0.23 0.13 -27.89
CA ASN A 210 1.35 0.56 -28.71
C ASN A 210 1.27 -0.07 -30.10
N MET A 211 1.06 0.71 -31.13
CA MET A 211 0.95 0.29 -32.53
C MET A 211 2.27 0.44 -33.28
N SER A 212 3.32 1.02 -32.70
CA SER A 212 4.60 1.24 -33.38
C SER A 212 5.49 0.00 -33.43
N GLY A 213 5.23 -1.02 -32.59
CA GLY A 213 6.07 -2.20 -32.50
C GLY A 213 7.39 -1.99 -31.71
N GLU A 214 7.68 -0.77 -31.26
CA GLU A 214 8.87 -0.46 -30.46
C GLU A 214 8.58 -0.65 -28.96
N PRO A 215 9.31 -1.54 -28.23
CA PRO A 215 9.04 -1.84 -26.83
C PRO A 215 9.12 -0.60 -25.89
N GLU A 216 9.95 0.37 -26.26
CA GLU A 216 10.14 1.60 -25.49
C GLU A 216 8.90 2.50 -25.47
N GLN A 217 8.04 2.39 -26.48
CA GLN A 217 6.79 3.18 -26.56
C GLN A 217 5.64 2.57 -25.75
N GLU A 218 5.80 1.36 -25.22
CA GLU A 218 4.79 0.76 -24.36
C GLU A 218 4.64 1.48 -23.01
N PHE A 219 5.75 1.97 -22.47
CA PHE A 219 5.72 2.81 -21.26
C PHE A 219 4.98 4.13 -21.49
N PHE A 220 5.11 4.69 -22.67
CA PHE A 220 4.42 5.95 -23.04
C PHE A 220 2.91 5.73 -23.14
N ALA A 221 2.46 4.63 -23.77
CA ALA A 221 1.06 4.28 -23.87
C ALA A 221 0.42 4.03 -22.48
N ASP A 222 1.13 3.37 -21.58
CA ASP A 222 0.69 3.14 -20.21
C ASP A 222 0.64 4.45 -19.40
N GLY A 223 1.64 5.33 -19.57
CA GLY A 223 1.70 6.65 -18.93
C GLY A 223 0.54 7.55 -19.32
N ILE A 224 0.24 7.67 -20.62
CA ILE A 224 -0.92 8.46 -21.11
C ILE A 224 -2.23 7.93 -20.49
N THR A 225 -2.40 6.60 -20.41
CA THR A 225 -3.60 6.02 -19.80
C THR A 225 -3.74 6.45 -18.34
N GLU A 226 -2.63 6.46 -17.60
CA GLU A 226 -2.58 6.83 -16.18
C GLU A 226 -2.85 8.32 -15.96
N ASP A 227 -2.28 9.18 -16.80
CA ASP A 227 -2.51 10.63 -16.77
C ASP A 227 -3.97 10.98 -17.03
N ILE A 228 -4.60 10.35 -18.04
CA ILE A 228 -6.01 10.56 -18.34
C ILE A 228 -6.90 10.10 -17.19
N LEU A 229 -6.64 8.93 -16.59
CA LEU A 229 -7.39 8.45 -15.42
C LEU A 229 -7.25 9.40 -14.24
N THR A 230 -6.06 9.94 -14.02
CA THR A 230 -5.79 10.90 -12.96
C THR A 230 -6.55 12.21 -13.17
N GLU A 231 -6.52 12.75 -14.38
CA GLU A 231 -7.24 13.99 -14.71
C GLU A 231 -8.77 13.79 -14.62
N LEU A 232 -9.30 12.68 -15.13
CA LEU A 232 -10.73 12.38 -15.04
C LEU A 232 -11.19 12.17 -13.58
N SER A 233 -10.34 11.66 -12.71
CA SER A 233 -10.66 11.47 -11.28
C SER A 233 -10.85 12.78 -10.52
N ARG A 234 -10.44 13.92 -11.10
CA ARG A 234 -10.69 15.26 -10.54
C ARG A 234 -12.15 15.72 -10.67
N PHE A 235 -12.91 15.10 -11.58
CA PHE A 235 -14.31 15.44 -11.76
C PHE A 235 -15.20 14.67 -10.78
N ARG A 236 -15.71 15.36 -9.76
CA ARG A 236 -16.56 14.77 -8.70
C ARG A 236 -17.88 14.17 -9.18
N GLU A 237 -18.29 14.54 -10.39
CA GLU A 237 -19.54 14.10 -11.01
C GLU A 237 -19.39 12.78 -11.79
N LEU A 238 -18.15 12.31 -11.98
CA LEU A 238 -17.83 11.07 -12.69
C LEU A 238 -17.38 9.96 -11.73
N LEU A 239 -17.87 8.76 -11.97
CA LEU A 239 -17.32 7.57 -11.36
C LEU A 239 -16.24 7.01 -12.28
N VAL A 240 -14.97 7.27 -12.00
CA VAL A 240 -13.86 6.78 -12.81
C VAL A 240 -13.48 5.37 -12.37
N ILE A 241 -13.56 4.42 -13.30
CA ILE A 241 -13.15 3.02 -13.05
C ILE A 241 -11.64 2.96 -12.85
N SER A 242 -11.21 2.28 -11.79
CA SER A 242 -9.81 2.25 -11.37
C SER A 242 -8.88 1.65 -12.44
N ARG A 243 -7.62 2.10 -12.46
CA ARG A 243 -6.56 1.60 -13.33
C ARG A 243 -6.47 0.07 -13.34
N ASN A 244 -6.48 -0.54 -12.16
CA ASN A 244 -6.34 -2.00 -12.04
C ASN A 244 -7.47 -2.76 -12.74
N SER A 245 -8.69 -2.25 -12.70
CA SER A 245 -9.85 -2.85 -13.37
C SER A 245 -9.74 -2.75 -14.88
N VAL A 246 -9.29 -1.61 -15.43
CA VAL A 246 -9.20 -1.41 -16.88
C VAL A 246 -7.95 -2.06 -17.48
N PHE A 247 -6.84 -2.14 -16.75
CA PHE A 247 -5.61 -2.81 -17.22
C PHE A 247 -5.74 -4.35 -17.28
N ALA A 248 -6.72 -4.95 -16.62
CA ALA A 248 -7.08 -6.36 -16.80
C ALA A 248 -7.51 -6.70 -18.25
N TYR A 249 -7.86 -5.67 -19.03
CA TYR A 249 -8.27 -5.78 -20.44
C TYR A 249 -7.17 -5.43 -21.45
N LYS A 250 -5.95 -5.07 -21.00
CA LYS A 250 -4.83 -4.73 -21.88
C LYS A 250 -4.51 -5.89 -22.82
N GLY A 251 -4.45 -5.62 -24.13
CA GLY A 251 -4.14 -6.61 -25.16
C GLY A 251 -5.27 -7.61 -25.49
N LYS A 252 -6.47 -7.46 -24.94
CA LYS A 252 -7.62 -8.30 -25.24
C LYS A 252 -8.57 -7.60 -26.21
N ALA A 253 -9.14 -8.36 -27.15
CA ALA A 253 -10.24 -7.86 -27.99
C ALA A 253 -11.50 -7.72 -27.09
N ILE A 254 -11.90 -6.48 -26.80
CA ILE A 254 -12.97 -6.17 -25.87
C ILE A 254 -14.23 -5.76 -26.62
N ASN A 255 -15.35 -6.38 -26.26
CA ASN A 255 -16.65 -5.86 -26.64
C ASN A 255 -17.07 -4.81 -25.59
N VAL A 256 -16.97 -3.54 -25.97
CA VAL A 256 -17.27 -2.36 -25.11
C VAL A 256 -18.66 -2.46 -24.45
N GLN A 257 -19.64 -3.04 -25.12
CA GLN A 257 -21.00 -3.24 -24.59
C GLN A 257 -21.09 -4.26 -23.46
N LYS A 258 -20.06 -5.13 -23.31
CA LYS A 258 -19.98 -6.10 -22.18
C LYS A 258 -19.25 -5.53 -20.96
N VAL A 259 -18.46 -4.50 -21.14
CA VAL A 259 -17.70 -3.85 -20.04
C VAL A 259 -18.54 -2.80 -19.36
N ALA A 260 -19.55 -2.23 -20.07
CA ALA A 260 -20.43 -1.19 -19.56
C ALA A 260 -21.70 -1.74 -18.84
N LYS A 261 -21.79 -3.04 -18.62
CA LYS A 261 -22.81 -3.71 -17.79
C LYS A 261 -22.22 -4.18 -16.48
#